data_eb2cc6acce5a0374a003474e54b526bf
#
_entry.id   eb2cc6acce5a0374a003474e54b526bf
#
_cell.length_a   1.000
_cell.length_b   1.000
_cell.length_c   1.000
_cell.angle_alpha   90.00
_cell.angle_beta   90.00
_cell.angle_gamma   90.00
#
_symmetry.space_group_name_H-M   'P 1'
#
loop_
_entity.id
_entity.type
_entity.pdbx_description
1 polymer ?
#
loop_
_entity_poly.entity_id
_entity_poly.type
_entity_poly.pdbx_seq_one_letter_code
_entity_poly.pdbx_strand_id
1 'polypeptide(L)'
;MPTAAAAKSTAAKSTPPTSNQKIAHARAAEPVLVKGRREFFKYRDLGVDQASEGAMRAQVMMASQGMSRPTGWHYHECEGQFIYMMKGWVDLQFEDGRTIRVEEGDSLYIPGYLRHNEIRTSDTMEILEVSVPGKMGTTPCEPPPGFKD
;
A
#
# COMPACT_ATOMS: atom_id res chain seq x y z
N MET A 1 -21.68 45.48 23.46
CA MET A 1 -20.63 44.71 22.75
C MET A 1 -20.13 43.63 23.70
N PRO A 2 -20.44 42.33 23.51
CA PRO A 2 -19.88 41.29 24.34
C PRO A 2 -18.52 40.87 23.79
N THR A 3 -17.51 40.91 24.63
CA THR A 3 -16.17 40.47 24.43
C THR A 3 -16.13 38.94 24.34
N ALA A 4 -15.65 38.39 23.21
CA ALA A 4 -15.43 36.97 23.03
C ALA A 4 -14.25 36.52 23.88
N ALA A 5 -14.50 35.63 24.84
CA ALA A 5 -13.47 34.95 25.61
C ALA A 5 -12.79 33.90 24.72
N ALA A 6 -11.51 34.11 24.49
CA ALA A 6 -10.68 33.12 23.79
C ALA A 6 -10.52 31.86 24.66
N ALA A 7 -11.05 30.74 24.22
CA ALA A 7 -10.83 29.43 24.84
C ALA A 7 -9.38 29.04 24.64
N LYS A 8 -8.62 28.96 25.74
CA LYS A 8 -7.27 28.38 25.75
C LYS A 8 -7.40 26.87 25.55
N SER A 9 -7.05 26.40 24.38
CA SER A 9 -6.84 24.97 24.11
C SER A 9 -5.62 24.51 24.91
N THR A 10 -5.85 23.76 25.98
CA THR A 10 -4.81 23.03 26.68
C THR A 10 -4.49 21.77 25.85
N ALA A 11 -3.49 21.87 24.99
CA ALA A 11 -2.91 20.68 24.36
C ALA A 11 -2.42 19.75 25.45
N ALA A 12 -3.08 18.60 25.61
CA ALA A 12 -2.62 17.53 26.50
C ALA A 12 -1.23 17.12 26.01
N LYS A 13 -0.21 17.22 26.87
CA LYS A 13 1.12 16.66 26.62
C LYS A 13 0.95 15.14 26.57
N SER A 14 0.86 14.58 25.38
CA SER A 14 0.92 13.14 25.20
C SER A 14 2.31 12.67 25.65
N THR A 15 2.36 11.84 26.67
CA THR A 15 3.58 11.09 27.01
C THR A 15 3.93 10.27 25.78
N PRO A 16 5.16 10.35 25.23
CA PRO A 16 5.53 9.51 24.11
C PRO A 16 5.34 8.04 24.53
N PRO A 17 4.72 7.22 23.68
CA PRO A 17 4.55 5.81 23.99
C PRO A 17 5.93 5.19 24.22
N THR A 18 6.06 4.38 25.24
CA THR A 18 7.22 3.50 25.46
C THR A 18 7.19 2.46 24.34
N SER A 19 7.82 2.77 23.24
CA SER A 19 7.86 1.94 22.05
C SER A 19 9.18 1.19 22.01
N ASN A 20 9.14 -0.13 21.80
CA ASN A 20 10.33 -0.93 21.49
C ASN A 20 10.71 -0.83 20.01
N GLN A 21 10.07 0.07 19.28
CA GLN A 21 10.36 0.30 17.86
C GLN A 21 11.81 0.73 17.66
N LYS A 22 12.35 0.36 16.50
CA LYS A 22 13.74 0.57 16.13
C LYS A 22 13.83 1.33 14.81
N ILE A 23 15.01 1.88 14.54
CA ILE A 23 15.31 2.43 13.21
C ILE A 23 15.49 1.27 12.23
N ALA A 24 14.83 1.36 11.05
CA ALA A 24 15.12 0.53 9.90
C ALA A 24 15.92 1.34 8.88
N HIS A 25 17.03 0.80 8.41
CA HIS A 25 17.82 1.36 7.32
C HIS A 25 18.07 0.30 6.26
N ALA A 26 17.20 0.23 5.26
CA ALA A 26 17.34 -0.69 4.14
C ALA A 26 18.25 -0.06 3.06
N ARG A 27 19.44 -0.63 2.89
CA ARG A 27 20.44 -0.13 1.92
C ARG A 27 20.11 -0.64 0.51
N ALA A 28 20.16 0.25 -0.47
CA ALA A 28 19.93 -0.13 -1.87
C ALA A 28 20.99 -1.11 -2.40
N ALA A 29 22.24 -1.00 -1.92
CA ALA A 29 23.33 -1.88 -2.32
C ALA A 29 23.23 -3.32 -1.78
N GLU A 30 22.41 -3.54 -0.75
CA GLU A 30 22.23 -4.82 -0.09
C GLU A 30 20.73 -5.12 0.07
N PRO A 31 19.98 -5.30 -1.04
CA PRO A 31 18.53 -5.45 -0.98
C PRO A 31 18.13 -6.80 -0.37
N VAL A 32 17.17 -6.77 0.55
CA VAL A 32 16.52 -7.99 1.05
C VAL A 32 15.35 -8.31 0.13
N LEU A 33 15.49 -9.33 -0.69
CA LEU A 33 14.49 -9.72 -1.67
C LEU A 33 13.64 -10.88 -1.16
N VAL A 34 12.33 -10.74 -1.29
CA VAL A 34 11.34 -11.76 -0.95
C VAL A 34 10.59 -12.14 -2.24
N LYS A 35 10.34 -13.43 -2.41
CA LYS A 35 9.62 -13.95 -3.56
C LYS A 35 8.16 -13.47 -3.54
N GLY A 36 7.69 -12.95 -4.68
CA GLY A 36 6.31 -12.53 -4.84
C GLY A 36 5.34 -13.68 -5.14
N ARG A 37 4.05 -13.36 -5.25
CA ARG A 37 2.99 -14.33 -5.59
C ARG A 37 3.15 -14.93 -6.98
N ARG A 38 3.79 -14.23 -7.90
CA ARG A 38 4.07 -14.65 -9.27
C ARG A 38 5.57 -14.66 -9.47
N GLU A 39 6.08 -15.50 -10.34
CA GLU A 39 7.53 -15.66 -10.61
C GLU A 39 8.21 -14.35 -11.03
N PHE A 40 7.48 -13.50 -11.75
CA PHE A 40 8.00 -12.22 -12.22
C PHE A 40 7.81 -11.06 -11.23
N PHE A 41 7.19 -11.29 -10.08
CA PHE A 41 7.11 -10.33 -8.98
C PHE A 41 8.14 -10.65 -7.91
N LYS A 42 8.86 -9.63 -7.50
CA LYS A 42 9.76 -9.66 -6.34
C LYS A 42 9.43 -8.50 -5.43
N TYR A 43 9.58 -8.73 -4.14
CA TYR A 43 9.45 -7.68 -3.15
C TYR A 43 10.80 -7.41 -2.53
N ARG A 44 11.17 -6.15 -2.45
CA ARG A 44 12.28 -5.68 -1.64
C ARG A 44 11.72 -5.25 -0.30
N ASP A 45 12.04 -5.98 0.76
CA ASP A 45 11.67 -5.63 2.12
C ASP A 45 12.51 -4.42 2.59
N LEU A 46 11.85 -3.42 3.17
CA LEU A 46 12.50 -2.24 3.71
C LEU A 46 12.69 -2.32 5.24
N GLY A 47 12.35 -3.46 5.87
CA GLY A 47 12.56 -3.72 7.29
C GLY A 47 11.62 -2.95 8.22
N VAL A 48 10.64 -2.25 7.68
CA VAL A 48 9.76 -1.37 8.44
C VAL A 48 8.81 -2.15 9.35
N ASP A 49 8.29 -3.29 8.88
CA ASP A 49 7.37 -4.12 9.66
C ASP A 49 8.00 -4.59 10.97
N GLN A 50 9.20 -5.15 10.88
CA GLN A 50 9.95 -5.59 12.05
C GLN A 50 10.36 -4.42 12.96
N ALA A 51 10.82 -3.31 12.38
CA ALA A 51 11.26 -2.15 13.12
C ALA A 51 10.12 -1.44 13.86
N SER A 52 8.93 -1.42 13.26
CA SER A 52 7.73 -0.79 13.81
C SER A 52 6.89 -1.72 14.69
N GLU A 53 7.36 -2.96 14.96
CA GLU A 53 6.58 -3.97 15.70
C GLU A 53 5.20 -4.24 15.07
N GLY A 54 5.14 -4.26 13.72
CA GLY A 54 3.92 -4.52 12.98
C GLY A 54 3.00 -3.32 12.81
N ALA A 55 3.39 -2.12 13.24
CA ALA A 55 2.55 -0.94 13.08
C ALA A 55 2.34 -0.55 11.61
N MET A 56 3.35 -0.77 10.78
CA MET A 56 3.28 -0.57 9.34
C MET A 56 4.27 -1.48 8.60
N ARG A 57 4.04 -1.70 7.32
CA ARG A 57 4.99 -2.35 6.43
C ARG A 57 5.28 -1.43 5.26
N ALA A 58 6.53 -1.39 4.84
CA ALA A 58 6.93 -0.76 3.59
C ALA A 58 7.80 -1.72 2.80
N GLN A 59 7.51 -1.84 1.50
CA GLN A 59 8.26 -2.68 0.57
C GLN A 59 8.21 -2.08 -0.82
N VAL A 60 9.16 -2.46 -1.67
CA VAL A 60 9.11 -2.13 -3.10
C VAL A 60 8.74 -3.39 -3.87
N MET A 61 7.59 -3.37 -4.54
CA MET A 61 7.21 -4.40 -5.47
C MET A 61 7.87 -4.12 -6.82
N MET A 62 8.49 -5.12 -7.39
CA MET A 62 9.16 -5.04 -8.69
C MET A 62 8.60 -6.11 -9.62
N ALA A 63 8.24 -5.72 -10.84
CA ALA A 63 7.87 -6.63 -11.91
C ALA A 63 8.90 -6.58 -13.04
N SER A 64 9.27 -7.72 -13.59
CA SER A 64 10.21 -7.86 -14.71
C SER A 64 9.52 -8.13 -16.05
N GLN A 65 8.20 -8.34 -16.03
CA GLN A 65 7.34 -8.48 -17.21
C GLN A 65 5.93 -8.02 -16.87
N GLY A 66 5.19 -7.60 -17.88
CA GLY A 66 3.79 -7.20 -17.75
C GLY A 66 2.89 -8.38 -17.37
N MET A 67 1.77 -8.09 -16.73
CA MET A 67 0.78 -9.09 -16.39
C MET A 67 0.08 -9.59 -17.65
N SER A 68 0.01 -10.92 -17.81
CA SER A 68 -0.74 -11.57 -18.90
C SER A 68 -2.22 -11.78 -18.56
N ARG A 69 -2.57 -11.71 -17.28
CA ARG A 69 -3.93 -11.88 -16.74
C ARG A 69 -4.15 -10.93 -15.56
N PRO A 70 -5.40 -10.46 -15.35
CA PRO A 70 -5.76 -9.75 -14.13
C PRO A 70 -5.46 -10.57 -12.87
N THR A 71 -5.27 -9.90 -11.74
CA THR A 71 -5.08 -10.57 -10.43
C THR A 71 -6.34 -11.26 -9.94
N GLY A 72 -7.50 -10.86 -10.43
CA GLY A 72 -8.81 -11.19 -9.91
C GLY A 72 -9.25 -10.22 -8.80
N TRP A 73 -10.55 -10.13 -8.60
CA TRP A 73 -11.13 -9.26 -7.57
C TRP A 73 -10.75 -9.74 -6.18
N HIS A 74 -10.28 -8.81 -5.37
CA HIS A 74 -9.87 -9.06 -4.00
C HIS A 74 -9.94 -7.77 -3.17
N TYR A 75 -9.76 -7.92 -1.86
CA TYR A 75 -9.56 -6.82 -0.94
C TYR A 75 -8.43 -7.12 0.04
N HIS A 76 -7.91 -6.09 0.66
CA HIS A 76 -6.89 -6.22 1.69
C HIS A 76 -7.49 -6.00 3.07
N GLU A 77 -7.18 -6.92 3.97
CA GLU A 77 -7.58 -6.86 5.39
C GLU A 77 -6.57 -5.98 6.14
N CYS A 78 -6.76 -4.68 6.04
CA CYS A 78 -5.92 -3.67 6.68
C CYS A 78 -6.73 -2.38 6.91
N GLU A 79 -6.16 -1.40 7.57
CA GLU A 79 -6.77 -0.06 7.68
C GLU A 79 -6.66 0.71 6.36
N GLY A 80 -5.51 0.57 5.70
CA GLY A 80 -5.27 1.18 4.40
C GLY A 80 -3.92 0.80 3.81
N GLN A 81 -3.82 0.98 2.51
CA GLN A 81 -2.61 0.81 1.72
C GLN A 81 -2.32 2.08 0.94
N PHE A 82 -1.10 2.56 1.01
CA PHE A 82 -0.60 3.65 0.18
C PHE A 82 0.40 3.10 -0.81
N ILE A 83 0.30 3.50 -2.07
CA ILE A 83 1.26 3.18 -3.11
C ILE A 83 1.81 4.44 -3.77
N TYR A 84 3.07 4.39 -4.17
CA TYR A 84 3.72 5.39 -4.99
C TYR A 84 4.42 4.69 -6.16
N MET A 85 4.05 5.05 -7.39
CA MET A 85 4.63 4.45 -8.59
C MET A 85 6.01 5.05 -8.84
N MET A 86 7.04 4.24 -8.67
CA MET A 86 8.43 4.64 -8.88
C MET A 86 8.85 4.47 -10.34
N LYS A 87 8.27 3.47 -11.04
CA LYS A 87 8.58 3.16 -12.43
C LYS A 87 7.45 2.38 -13.08
N GLY A 88 7.14 2.72 -14.34
CA GLY A 88 6.09 2.06 -15.10
C GLY A 88 4.68 2.49 -14.71
N TRP A 89 3.72 1.60 -14.87
CA TRP A 89 2.31 1.89 -14.58
C TRP A 89 1.52 0.61 -14.27
N VAL A 90 0.37 0.78 -13.60
CA VAL A 90 -0.64 -0.25 -13.33
C VAL A 90 -2.04 0.30 -13.59
N ASP A 91 -2.91 -0.51 -14.19
CA ASP A 91 -4.34 -0.25 -14.30
C ASP A 91 -5.09 -1.02 -13.22
N LEU A 92 -5.90 -0.31 -12.42
CA LEU A 92 -6.73 -0.88 -11.37
C LEU A 92 -8.19 -0.56 -11.60
N GLN A 93 -9.05 -1.55 -11.37
CA GLN A 93 -10.50 -1.39 -11.27
C GLN A 93 -10.92 -1.40 -9.80
N PHE A 94 -11.91 -0.57 -9.47
CA PHE A 94 -12.49 -0.47 -8.13
C PHE A 94 -13.98 -0.75 -8.14
N GLU A 95 -14.52 -1.24 -7.02
CA GLU A 95 -15.93 -1.59 -6.88
C GLU A 95 -16.90 -0.43 -7.08
N ASP A 96 -16.45 0.80 -7.00
CA ASP A 96 -17.24 2.00 -7.29
C ASP A 96 -17.36 2.32 -8.80
N GLY A 97 -16.81 1.47 -9.66
CA GLY A 97 -16.86 1.59 -11.11
C GLY A 97 -15.69 2.32 -11.74
N ARG A 98 -14.77 2.88 -10.95
CA ARG A 98 -13.59 3.57 -11.49
C ARG A 98 -12.56 2.59 -12.00
N THR A 99 -11.90 2.97 -13.10
CA THR A 99 -10.64 2.38 -13.55
C THR A 99 -9.59 3.48 -13.50
N ILE A 100 -8.50 3.23 -12.78
CA ILE A 100 -7.44 4.22 -12.57
C ILE A 100 -6.14 3.64 -13.11
N ARG A 101 -5.46 4.40 -13.95
CA ARG A 101 -4.06 4.17 -14.29
C ARG A 101 -3.20 4.97 -13.33
N VAL A 102 -2.32 4.27 -12.62
CA VAL A 102 -1.30 4.87 -11.76
C VAL A 102 0.01 4.83 -12.54
N GLU A 103 0.53 5.99 -12.91
CA GLU A 103 1.75 6.16 -13.70
C GLU A 103 2.93 6.59 -12.83
N GLU A 104 4.13 6.58 -13.40
CA GLU A 104 5.35 7.01 -12.71
C GLU A 104 5.18 8.39 -12.08
N GLY A 105 5.45 8.52 -10.78
CA GLY A 105 5.25 9.73 -10.01
C GLY A 105 3.85 9.87 -9.37
N ASP A 106 2.90 9.04 -9.76
CA ASP A 106 1.57 9.05 -9.15
C ASP A 106 1.55 8.31 -7.81
N SER A 107 0.60 8.66 -6.98
CA SER A 107 0.29 7.94 -5.75
C SER A 107 -1.19 7.60 -5.67
N LEU A 108 -1.50 6.56 -4.91
CA LEU A 108 -2.85 6.10 -4.67
C LEU A 108 -2.98 5.62 -3.22
N TYR A 109 -4.07 6.00 -2.57
CA TYR A 109 -4.48 5.42 -1.29
C TYR A 109 -5.68 4.51 -1.51
N ILE A 110 -5.58 3.29 -1.04
CA ILE A 110 -6.64 2.28 -1.11
C ILE A 110 -7.10 1.98 0.32
N PRO A 111 -8.35 2.35 0.69
CA PRO A 111 -8.91 1.95 1.98
C PRO A 111 -8.90 0.44 2.16
N GLY A 112 -8.74 -0.01 3.40
CA GLY A 112 -8.91 -1.43 3.72
C GLY A 112 -10.30 -1.94 3.31
N TYR A 113 -10.39 -3.21 2.96
CA TYR A 113 -11.61 -3.89 2.52
C TYR A 113 -12.26 -3.37 1.22
N LEU A 114 -11.70 -2.36 0.57
CA LEU A 114 -12.18 -1.90 -0.73
C LEU A 114 -11.83 -2.94 -1.81
N ARG A 115 -12.84 -3.48 -2.50
CA ARG A 115 -12.64 -4.47 -3.56
C ARG A 115 -12.03 -3.80 -4.80
N HIS A 116 -10.99 -4.41 -5.32
CA HIS A 116 -10.29 -3.94 -6.51
C HIS A 116 -9.64 -5.11 -7.27
N ASN A 117 -9.14 -4.81 -8.45
CA ASN A 117 -8.55 -5.77 -9.36
C ASN A 117 -7.44 -5.07 -10.17
N GLU A 118 -6.22 -5.57 -10.12
CA GLU A 118 -5.19 -5.13 -11.04
C GLU A 118 -5.41 -5.85 -12.38
N ILE A 119 -5.62 -5.08 -13.43
CA ILE A 119 -5.96 -5.64 -14.76
C ILE A 119 -4.79 -5.70 -15.71
N ARG A 120 -3.86 -4.76 -15.63
CA ARG A 120 -2.66 -4.71 -16.47
C ARG A 120 -1.55 -3.93 -15.80
N THR A 121 -0.31 -4.25 -16.17
CA THR A 121 0.88 -3.48 -15.79
C THR A 121 1.79 -3.27 -17.00
N SER A 122 2.68 -2.29 -16.92
CA SER A 122 3.83 -2.19 -17.82
C SER A 122 4.76 -3.39 -17.67
N ASP A 123 5.62 -3.63 -18.68
CA ASP A 123 6.58 -4.75 -18.66
C ASP A 123 7.56 -4.66 -17.49
N THR A 124 7.97 -3.46 -17.16
CA THR A 124 8.77 -3.21 -15.95
C THR A 124 8.02 -2.24 -15.05
N MET A 125 7.93 -2.56 -13.77
CA MET A 125 7.19 -1.78 -12.80
C MET A 125 7.89 -1.83 -11.45
N GLU A 126 7.95 -0.70 -10.77
CA GLU A 126 8.41 -0.60 -9.39
C GLU A 126 7.42 0.27 -8.60
N ILE A 127 6.87 -0.29 -7.55
CA ILE A 127 5.90 0.38 -6.67
C ILE A 127 6.39 0.34 -5.23
N LEU A 128 6.49 1.50 -4.59
CA LEU A 128 6.55 1.56 -3.14
C LEU A 128 5.15 1.29 -2.58
N GLU A 129 5.02 0.26 -1.77
CA GLU A 129 3.80 -0.09 -1.04
C GLU A 129 3.99 0.12 0.45
N VAL A 130 3.05 0.82 1.07
CA VAL A 130 2.96 0.99 2.52
C VAL A 130 1.61 0.51 2.99
N SER A 131 1.57 -0.41 3.94
CA SER A 131 0.32 -0.89 4.56
C SER A 131 0.29 -0.62 6.07
N VAL A 132 -0.92 -0.33 6.56
CA VAL A 132 -1.20 -0.12 7.97
C VAL A 132 -2.41 -1.02 8.35
N PRO A 133 -2.25 -1.91 9.32
CA PRO A 133 -1.01 -2.33 9.98
C PRO A 133 -0.06 -3.07 9.02
N GLY A 134 1.11 -3.47 9.50
CA GLY A 134 2.10 -4.20 8.71
C GLY A 134 1.58 -5.54 8.19
N LYS A 135 0.83 -6.26 9.01
CA LYS A 135 0.12 -7.48 8.56
C LYS A 135 -1.08 -7.09 7.71
N MET A 136 -0.97 -7.33 6.43
CA MET A 136 -2.03 -7.12 5.46
C MET A 136 -2.42 -8.45 4.83
N GLY A 137 -3.63 -8.93 5.13
CA GLY A 137 -4.24 -10.07 4.45
C GLY A 137 -4.71 -9.69 3.05
N THR A 138 -4.86 -10.68 2.18
CA THR A 138 -5.49 -10.50 0.86
C THR A 138 -6.52 -11.61 0.69
N THR A 139 -7.78 -11.22 0.53
CA THR A 139 -8.90 -12.14 0.38
C THR A 139 -9.51 -12.00 -1.00
N PRO A 140 -9.48 -13.06 -1.83
CA PRO A 140 -10.21 -13.10 -3.09
C PRO A 140 -11.71 -12.94 -2.84
N CYS A 141 -12.40 -12.31 -3.79
CA CYS A 141 -13.84 -12.12 -3.72
C CYS A 141 -14.46 -12.17 -5.12
N GLU A 142 -15.78 -12.31 -5.16
CA GLU A 142 -16.54 -12.22 -6.39
C GLU A 142 -16.47 -10.80 -6.99
N PRO A 143 -16.54 -10.68 -8.32
CA PRO A 143 -16.64 -9.38 -8.97
C PRO A 143 -17.83 -8.59 -8.43
N PRO A 144 -17.70 -7.27 -8.20
CA PRO A 144 -18.85 -6.44 -7.88
C PRO A 144 -19.89 -6.44 -9.00
N PRO A 145 -21.17 -6.11 -8.72
CA PRO A 145 -22.20 -6.01 -9.74
C PRO A 145 -21.77 -5.09 -10.89
N GLY A 146 -21.89 -5.57 -12.12
CA GLY A 146 -21.51 -4.84 -13.33
C GLY A 146 -20.10 -5.15 -13.85
N PHE A 147 -19.31 -5.89 -13.11
CA PHE A 147 -18.00 -6.40 -13.55
C PHE A 147 -18.07 -7.89 -13.87
N LYS A 148 -17.18 -8.32 -14.74
CA LYS A 148 -16.93 -9.73 -15.04
C LYS A 148 -15.49 -10.08 -14.64
N ASP A 149 -15.24 -11.37 -14.41
CA ASP A 149 -13.89 -11.91 -14.26
C ASP A 149 -13.08 -11.80 -15.55
#